data_7c85c73022c2c949b929302237b6b591
#
_entry.id   7c85c73022c2c949b929302237b6b591
#
_cell.length_a   1.000
_cell.length_b   1.000
_cell.length_c   1.000
_cell.angle_alpha   90.00
_cell.angle_beta   90.00
_cell.angle_gamma   90.00
#
_symmetry.space_group_name_H-M   'P 1'
#
loop_
_entity.id
_entity.type
_entity.pdbx_description
1 polymer ?
#
loop_
_entity_poly.entity_id
_entity_poly.type
_entity_poly.pdbx_seq_one_letter_code
_entity_poly.pdbx_strand_id
1 'polypeptide(L)'
;MSNKKILILEGGNNEEHDVSLVTSREIQKILNQNKLKFKTLRVNPKNFHKKIINYKNFVCINALHGPFGEDGQIQKILKKNKIPFSHSNIKSSNLCFNKSASKKEIIKNKLMSPKYYLLNINDLTEKKLIIIKSKLKKFVIKPNRSGSSFGIKIIKNQKEFDILISNLEEFKRKLNNHKEILIEEYISGRELTVSTIKLDKKIHALAVTEIKSKNN
;
A
#
# COMPACT_ATOMS: atom_id res chain seq x y z
N MET A 1 -10.67 7.16 -32.19
CA MET A 1 -10.39 6.77 -30.78
C MET A 1 -11.66 6.19 -30.18
N SER A 2 -11.62 4.97 -29.65
CA SER A 2 -12.80 4.33 -29.03
C SER A 2 -13.27 5.20 -27.86
N ASN A 3 -14.53 5.63 -27.87
CA ASN A 3 -15.15 6.49 -26.85
C ASN A 3 -15.41 5.69 -25.56
N LYS A 4 -14.33 5.20 -24.91
CA LYS A 4 -14.43 4.40 -23.68
C LYS A 4 -14.89 5.27 -22.53
N LYS A 5 -15.90 4.82 -21.82
CA LYS A 5 -16.42 5.46 -20.62
C LYS A 5 -15.45 5.20 -19.43
N ILE A 6 -15.38 6.11 -18.49
CA ILE A 6 -14.53 5.99 -17.29
C ILE A 6 -15.33 5.30 -16.18
N LEU A 7 -14.71 4.33 -15.51
CA LEU A 7 -15.23 3.67 -14.32
C LEU A 7 -14.25 3.88 -13.16
N ILE A 8 -14.69 4.54 -12.10
CA ILE A 8 -13.93 4.68 -10.87
C ILE A 8 -14.27 3.51 -9.95
N LEU A 9 -13.25 2.79 -9.51
CA LEU A 9 -13.37 1.69 -8.54
C LEU A 9 -13.07 2.24 -7.14
N GLU A 10 -14.04 2.16 -6.22
CA GLU A 10 -13.95 2.78 -4.90
C GLU A 10 -14.44 1.86 -3.78
N GLY A 11 -14.11 2.18 -2.53
CA GLY A 11 -14.55 1.47 -1.33
C GLY A 11 -13.58 0.37 -0.93
N GLY A 12 -13.91 -0.88 -1.18
CA GLY A 12 -13.20 -2.02 -0.59
C GLY A 12 -13.84 -2.45 0.73
N ASN A 13 -13.29 -3.47 1.36
CA ASN A 13 -13.76 -4.01 2.65
C ASN A 13 -12.59 -4.18 3.65
N ASN A 14 -11.66 -3.27 3.62
CA ASN A 14 -10.51 -3.19 4.51
C ASN A 14 -10.52 -1.88 5.30
N GLU A 15 -9.53 -1.68 6.14
CA GLU A 15 -9.34 -0.50 7.00
C GLU A 15 -9.17 0.82 6.24
N GLU A 16 -8.89 0.75 4.94
CA GLU A 16 -8.67 1.92 4.08
C GLU A 16 -9.90 2.30 3.24
N HIS A 17 -11.08 1.75 3.57
CA HIS A 17 -12.34 2.02 2.87
C HIS A 17 -12.62 3.52 2.71
N ASP A 18 -12.55 4.27 3.80
CA ASP A 18 -12.87 5.70 3.80
C ASP A 18 -11.84 6.52 3.03
N VAL A 19 -10.57 6.12 3.08
CA VAL A 19 -9.49 6.73 2.27
C VAL A 19 -9.79 6.56 0.78
N SER A 20 -10.26 5.37 0.38
CA SER A 20 -10.68 5.09 -0.98
C SER A 20 -11.81 6.02 -1.44
N LEU A 21 -12.79 6.29 -0.58
CA LEU A 21 -13.89 7.19 -0.90
C LEU A 21 -13.45 8.64 -1.05
N VAL A 22 -12.49 9.09 -0.22
CA VAL A 22 -11.89 10.43 -0.35
C VAL A 22 -11.16 10.54 -1.69
N THR A 23 -10.29 9.58 -2.01
CA THR A 23 -9.57 9.53 -3.29
C THR A 23 -10.53 9.56 -4.48
N SER A 24 -11.60 8.75 -4.42
CA SER A 24 -12.62 8.72 -5.48
C SER A 24 -13.28 10.08 -5.68
N ARG A 25 -13.64 10.79 -4.60
CA ARG A 25 -14.25 12.12 -4.69
C ARG A 25 -13.33 13.14 -5.37
N GLU A 26 -12.04 13.12 -5.07
CA GLU A 26 -11.08 14.02 -5.73
C GLU A 26 -10.94 13.70 -7.23
N ILE A 27 -10.90 12.41 -7.60
CA ILE A 27 -10.92 12.00 -9.01
C ILE A 27 -12.19 12.48 -9.71
N GLN A 28 -13.37 12.32 -9.09
CA GLN A 28 -14.65 12.77 -9.62
C GLN A 28 -14.69 14.28 -9.85
N LYS A 29 -14.14 15.11 -8.92
CA LYS A 29 -14.03 16.56 -9.10
C LYS A 29 -13.22 16.89 -10.37
N ILE A 30 -12.06 16.26 -10.55
CA ILE A 30 -11.20 16.51 -11.71
C ILE A 30 -11.91 16.08 -13.00
N LEU A 31 -12.60 14.97 -13.02
CA LEU A 31 -13.34 14.50 -14.19
C LEU A 31 -14.51 15.44 -14.54
N ASN A 32 -15.23 15.94 -13.55
CA ASN A 32 -16.31 16.91 -13.73
C ASN A 32 -15.79 18.25 -14.27
N GLN A 33 -14.69 18.77 -13.73
CA GLN A 33 -14.03 19.99 -14.22
C GLN A 33 -13.65 19.86 -15.71
N ASN A 34 -13.23 18.68 -16.11
CA ASN A 34 -12.87 18.39 -17.51
C ASN A 34 -14.07 17.90 -18.36
N LYS A 35 -15.30 17.96 -17.86
CA LYS A 35 -16.54 17.54 -18.53
C LYS A 35 -16.49 16.09 -19.03
N LEU A 36 -15.73 15.21 -18.34
CA LEU A 36 -15.61 13.79 -18.68
C LEU A 36 -16.69 12.97 -17.99
N LYS A 37 -17.42 12.15 -18.76
CA LYS A 37 -18.46 11.27 -18.21
C LYS A 37 -17.85 10.04 -17.56
N PHE A 38 -18.28 9.72 -16.36
CA PHE A 38 -17.84 8.55 -15.61
C PHE A 38 -18.98 7.85 -14.87
N LYS A 39 -18.69 6.66 -14.36
CA LYS A 39 -19.48 5.94 -13.36
C LYS A 39 -18.58 5.56 -12.19
N THR A 40 -19.17 5.34 -11.03
CA THR A 40 -18.50 4.74 -9.87
C THR A 40 -18.99 3.32 -9.65
N LEU A 41 -18.10 2.45 -9.16
CA LEU A 41 -18.44 1.11 -8.74
C LEU A 41 -17.90 0.88 -7.34
N ARG A 42 -18.80 0.72 -6.36
CA ARG A 42 -18.45 0.30 -5.01
C ARG A 42 -17.98 -1.15 -5.04
N VAL A 43 -16.70 -1.35 -4.73
CA VAL A 43 -16.02 -2.65 -4.83
C VAL A 43 -16.22 -3.44 -3.54
N ASN A 44 -16.73 -4.66 -3.68
CA ASN A 44 -16.65 -5.69 -2.66
C ASN A 44 -15.85 -6.86 -3.27
N PRO A 45 -14.67 -7.23 -2.72
CA PRO A 45 -13.83 -8.28 -3.26
C PRO A 45 -14.53 -9.61 -3.50
N LYS A 46 -15.50 -9.98 -2.64
CA LYS A 46 -16.23 -11.26 -2.73
C LYS A 46 -17.04 -11.39 -4.02
N ASN A 47 -17.58 -10.31 -4.56
CA ASN A 47 -18.45 -10.35 -5.74
C ASN A 47 -17.99 -9.46 -6.90
N PHE A 48 -16.84 -8.79 -6.78
CA PHE A 48 -16.32 -7.90 -7.81
C PHE A 48 -16.19 -8.59 -9.18
N HIS A 49 -15.71 -9.83 -9.21
CA HIS A 49 -15.55 -10.60 -10.45
C HIS A 49 -16.86 -10.80 -11.22
N LYS A 50 -18.02 -10.84 -10.52
CA LYS A 50 -19.35 -10.93 -11.15
C LYS A 50 -19.83 -9.56 -11.64
N LYS A 51 -19.59 -8.49 -10.89
CA LYS A 51 -20.08 -7.15 -11.22
C LYS A 51 -19.32 -6.51 -12.38
N ILE A 52 -18.00 -6.71 -12.44
CA ILE A 52 -17.13 -6.02 -13.41
C ILE A 52 -17.39 -6.43 -14.87
N ILE A 53 -17.96 -7.59 -15.09
CA ILE A 53 -18.30 -8.10 -16.43
C ILE A 53 -19.22 -7.14 -17.19
N ASN A 54 -20.07 -6.40 -16.49
CA ASN A 54 -21.01 -5.42 -17.06
C ASN A 54 -20.32 -4.13 -17.55
N TYR A 55 -19.00 -4.00 -17.33
CA TYR A 55 -18.24 -2.79 -17.61
C TYR A 55 -17.12 -2.99 -18.65
N LYS A 56 -17.27 -3.96 -19.57
CA LYS A 56 -16.24 -4.28 -20.59
C LYS A 56 -15.87 -3.10 -21.49
N ASN A 57 -16.80 -2.15 -21.69
CA ASN A 57 -16.59 -0.96 -22.52
C ASN A 57 -16.03 0.25 -21.75
N PHE A 58 -15.53 0.03 -20.51
CA PHE A 58 -14.98 1.07 -19.68
C PHE A 58 -13.45 0.98 -19.58
N VAL A 59 -12.84 2.09 -19.19
CA VAL A 59 -11.46 2.15 -18.64
C VAL A 59 -11.56 2.38 -17.14
N CYS A 60 -10.92 1.54 -16.35
CA CYS A 60 -10.97 1.64 -14.90
C CYS A 60 -9.89 2.59 -14.35
N ILE A 61 -10.30 3.51 -13.49
CA ILE A 61 -9.44 4.25 -12.57
C ILE A 61 -9.60 3.62 -11.20
N ASN A 62 -8.50 3.18 -10.60
CA ASN A 62 -8.52 2.53 -9.30
C ASN A 62 -8.31 3.56 -8.19
N ALA A 63 -9.33 3.79 -7.39
CA ALA A 63 -9.28 4.61 -6.18
C ALA A 63 -9.26 3.75 -4.90
N LEU A 64 -9.11 2.43 -5.03
CA LEU A 64 -8.97 1.55 -3.87
C LEU A 64 -7.59 1.70 -3.22
N HIS A 65 -7.55 1.50 -1.92
CA HIS A 65 -6.32 1.43 -1.14
C HIS A 65 -6.20 0.07 -0.43
N GLY A 66 -4.96 -0.31 -0.11
CA GLY A 66 -4.65 -1.51 0.64
C GLY A 66 -4.89 -2.82 -0.11
N PRO A 67 -5.16 -3.90 0.65
CA PRO A 67 -5.40 -5.23 0.09
C PRO A 67 -6.50 -5.24 -0.96
N PHE A 68 -6.37 -6.13 -1.95
CA PHE A 68 -7.21 -6.23 -3.14
C PHE A 68 -7.01 -5.10 -4.16
N GLY A 69 -6.94 -3.84 -3.74
CA GLY A 69 -6.78 -2.68 -4.61
C GLY A 69 -5.36 -2.51 -5.15
N GLU A 70 -4.36 -2.72 -4.30
CA GLU A 70 -2.96 -2.39 -4.59
C GLU A 70 -2.04 -3.61 -4.72
N ASP A 71 -2.51 -4.81 -4.39
CA ASP A 71 -1.71 -6.03 -4.30
C ASP A 71 -1.69 -6.90 -5.56
N GLY A 72 -2.31 -6.45 -6.65
CA GLY A 72 -2.37 -7.16 -7.92
C GLY A 72 -3.65 -7.98 -8.14
N GLN A 73 -4.51 -8.15 -7.12
CA GLN A 73 -5.73 -8.96 -7.25
C GLN A 73 -6.75 -8.33 -8.19
N ILE A 74 -7.07 -7.05 -8.00
CA ILE A 74 -8.04 -6.35 -8.87
C ILE A 74 -7.52 -6.26 -10.30
N GLN A 75 -6.21 -6.02 -10.49
CA GLN A 75 -5.56 -5.97 -11.79
C GLN A 75 -5.66 -7.30 -12.52
N LYS A 76 -5.54 -8.43 -11.81
CA LYS A 76 -5.71 -9.77 -12.36
C LYS A 76 -7.13 -9.97 -12.89
N ILE A 77 -8.15 -9.54 -12.14
CA ILE A 77 -9.56 -9.64 -12.55
C ILE A 77 -9.84 -8.75 -13.77
N LEU A 78 -9.38 -7.50 -13.77
CA LEU A 78 -9.54 -6.58 -14.89
C LEU A 78 -8.87 -7.11 -16.16
N LYS A 79 -7.62 -7.60 -16.04
CA LYS A 79 -6.89 -8.20 -17.17
C LYS A 79 -7.58 -9.43 -17.74
N LYS A 80 -8.09 -10.33 -16.87
CA LYS A 80 -8.86 -11.52 -17.30
C LYS A 80 -10.09 -11.13 -18.12
N ASN A 81 -10.76 -10.03 -17.77
CA ASN A 81 -11.93 -9.52 -18.48
C ASN A 81 -11.59 -8.56 -19.63
N LYS A 82 -10.32 -8.38 -19.98
CA LYS A 82 -9.84 -7.47 -21.03
C LYS A 82 -10.28 -6.00 -20.82
N ILE A 83 -10.45 -5.58 -19.57
CA ILE A 83 -10.83 -4.22 -19.19
C ILE A 83 -9.55 -3.42 -18.95
N PRO A 84 -9.31 -2.33 -19.69
CA PRO A 84 -8.16 -1.46 -19.48
C PRO A 84 -8.22 -0.75 -18.11
N PHE A 85 -7.05 -0.45 -17.54
CA PHE A 85 -6.95 0.27 -16.27
C PHE A 85 -5.69 1.17 -16.25
N SER A 86 -5.75 2.24 -15.46
CA SER A 86 -4.74 3.32 -15.43
C SER A 86 -3.57 3.07 -14.49
N HIS A 87 -3.64 2.09 -13.60
CA HIS A 87 -2.62 1.85 -12.58
C HIS A 87 -1.63 0.75 -12.97
N SER A 88 -0.65 0.48 -12.11
CA SER A 88 0.43 -0.49 -12.34
C SER A 88 -0.10 -1.90 -12.62
N ASN A 89 0.71 -2.69 -13.33
CA ASN A 89 0.35 -4.07 -13.67
C ASN A 89 0.39 -5.01 -12.46
N ILE A 90 -0.10 -6.24 -12.64
CA ILE A 90 -0.20 -7.27 -11.60
C ILE A 90 1.13 -7.50 -10.89
N LYS A 91 2.23 -7.66 -11.66
CA LYS A 91 3.56 -7.98 -11.11
C LYS A 91 4.09 -6.83 -10.27
N SER A 92 4.03 -5.60 -10.78
CA SER A 92 4.50 -4.41 -10.07
C SER A 92 3.67 -4.15 -8.81
N SER A 93 2.33 -4.22 -8.89
CA SER A 93 1.45 -4.03 -7.74
C SER A 93 1.73 -5.06 -6.65
N ASN A 94 1.83 -6.35 -6.99
CA ASN A 94 2.13 -7.40 -6.01
C ASN A 94 3.51 -7.22 -5.38
N LEU A 95 4.53 -6.88 -6.18
CA LEU A 95 5.89 -6.63 -5.71
C LEU A 95 5.92 -5.45 -4.74
N CYS A 96 5.36 -4.30 -5.13
CA CYS A 96 5.40 -3.08 -4.33
C CYS A 96 4.59 -3.18 -3.04
N PHE A 97 3.49 -3.93 -3.05
CA PHE A 97 2.67 -4.17 -1.86
C PHE A 97 3.37 -5.06 -0.82
N ASN A 98 4.32 -5.89 -1.24
CA ASN A 98 5.14 -6.72 -0.37
C ASN A 98 6.45 -5.99 -0.04
N LYS A 99 6.54 -5.38 1.16
CA LYS A 99 7.67 -4.54 1.57
C LYS A 99 9.01 -5.27 1.52
N SER A 100 9.07 -6.52 1.97
CA SER A 100 10.31 -7.30 1.93
C SER A 100 10.73 -7.66 0.51
N ALA A 101 9.80 -7.95 -0.38
CA ALA A 101 10.07 -8.20 -1.79
C ALA A 101 10.54 -6.93 -2.49
N SER A 102 9.90 -5.77 -2.23
CA SER A 102 10.35 -4.47 -2.73
C SER A 102 11.76 -4.15 -2.28
N LYS A 103 12.09 -4.36 -1.01
CA LYS A 103 13.45 -4.15 -0.48
C LYS A 103 14.50 -5.02 -1.19
N LYS A 104 14.18 -6.29 -1.43
CA LYS A 104 15.08 -7.19 -2.18
C LYS A 104 15.36 -6.66 -3.59
N GLU A 105 14.33 -6.16 -4.27
CA GLU A 105 14.48 -5.59 -5.61
C GLU A 105 15.28 -4.26 -5.59
N ILE A 106 15.04 -3.39 -4.61
CA ILE A 106 15.80 -2.15 -4.39
C ILE A 106 17.30 -2.46 -4.19
N ILE A 107 17.61 -3.40 -3.28
CA ILE A 107 18.99 -3.81 -2.98
C ILE A 107 19.68 -4.44 -4.21
N LYS A 108 18.95 -5.30 -4.94
CA LYS A 108 19.45 -5.91 -6.19
C LYS A 108 19.85 -4.86 -7.23
N ASN A 109 19.12 -3.74 -7.27
CA ASN A 109 19.43 -2.60 -8.14
C ASN A 109 20.44 -1.62 -7.52
N LYS A 110 21.19 -2.03 -6.48
CA LYS A 110 22.24 -1.24 -5.81
C LYS A 110 21.74 0.08 -5.21
N LEU A 111 20.47 0.18 -4.89
CA LEU A 111 19.89 1.31 -4.19
C LEU A 111 19.90 1.05 -2.68
N MET A 112 20.02 2.12 -1.88
CA MET A 112 20.01 2.02 -0.44
C MET A 112 18.62 1.62 0.09
N SER A 113 18.63 0.77 1.11
CA SER A 113 17.43 0.36 1.86
C SER A 113 17.80 0.18 3.32
N PRO A 114 16.96 0.57 4.28
CA PRO A 114 17.19 0.30 5.69
C PRO A 114 17.41 -1.20 5.93
N LYS A 115 18.33 -1.55 6.85
CA LYS A 115 18.49 -2.93 7.32
C LYS A 115 17.17 -3.44 7.89
N TYR A 116 16.84 -4.70 7.66
CA TYR A 116 15.55 -5.24 8.08
C TYR A 116 15.59 -6.73 8.45
N TYR A 117 14.61 -7.13 9.23
CA TYR A 117 14.27 -8.52 9.56
C TYR A 117 12.82 -8.78 9.15
N LEU A 118 12.58 -9.92 8.51
CA LEU A 118 11.25 -10.42 8.21
C LEU A 118 10.97 -11.58 9.16
N LEU A 119 9.88 -11.49 9.92
CA LEU A 119 9.46 -12.51 10.87
C LEU A 119 8.01 -12.92 10.62
N ASN A 120 7.68 -14.17 10.93
CA ASN A 120 6.29 -14.54 11.13
C ASN A 120 5.79 -13.84 12.42
N ILE A 121 4.54 -13.42 12.47
CA ILE A 121 3.96 -12.76 13.64
C ILE A 121 4.03 -13.65 14.90
N ASN A 122 3.89 -14.97 14.74
CA ASN A 122 3.99 -15.92 15.84
C ASN A 122 5.42 -16.05 16.39
N ASP A 123 6.41 -15.71 15.57
CA ASP A 123 7.83 -15.70 15.95
C ASP A 123 8.26 -14.40 16.63
N LEU A 124 7.38 -13.41 16.73
CA LEU A 124 7.65 -12.15 17.42
C LEU A 124 7.62 -12.39 18.94
N THR A 125 8.80 -12.58 19.52
CA THR A 125 9.01 -12.80 20.94
C THR A 125 9.88 -11.70 21.54
N GLU A 126 9.78 -11.48 22.85
CA GLU A 126 10.64 -10.55 23.58
C GLU A 126 12.12 -10.84 23.33
N LYS A 127 12.56 -12.10 23.43
CA LYS A 127 13.94 -12.53 23.15
C LYS A 127 14.42 -12.09 21.77
N LYS A 128 13.59 -12.27 20.72
CA LYS A 128 13.92 -11.82 19.35
C LYS A 128 14.00 -10.30 19.26
N LEU A 129 13.08 -9.59 19.91
CA LEU A 129 13.07 -8.13 19.92
C LEU A 129 14.29 -7.55 20.61
N ILE A 130 14.76 -8.14 21.71
CA ILE A 130 16.01 -7.74 22.41
C ILE A 130 17.21 -7.89 21.45
N ILE A 131 17.33 -9.03 20.76
CA ILE A 131 18.40 -9.27 19.78
C ILE A 131 18.34 -8.25 18.63
N ILE A 132 17.16 -7.96 18.11
CA ILE A 132 17.00 -6.98 17.01
C ILE A 132 17.36 -5.58 17.50
N LYS A 133 16.91 -5.20 18.70
CA LYS A 133 17.23 -3.91 19.32
C LYS A 133 18.72 -3.70 19.48
N SER A 134 19.47 -4.71 19.91
CA SER A 134 20.93 -4.62 20.05
C SER A 134 21.62 -4.30 18.72
N LYS A 135 21.04 -4.75 17.58
CA LYS A 135 21.59 -4.56 16.23
C LYS A 135 21.12 -3.27 15.55
N LEU A 136 19.85 -2.92 15.69
CA LEU A 136 19.26 -1.76 15.01
C LEU A 136 19.20 -0.49 15.87
N LYS A 137 19.29 -0.61 17.21
CA LYS A 137 19.15 0.48 18.19
C LYS A 137 17.77 1.15 18.15
N LYS A 138 17.42 1.77 17.03
CA LYS A 138 16.10 2.37 16.73
C LYS A 138 15.49 1.64 15.55
N PHE A 139 14.21 1.31 15.62
CA PHE A 139 13.57 0.51 14.56
C PHE A 139 12.07 0.78 14.44
N VAL A 140 11.52 0.33 13.34
CA VAL A 140 10.08 0.38 13.03
C VAL A 140 9.59 -1.05 12.82
N ILE A 141 8.47 -1.40 13.47
CA ILE A 141 7.74 -2.65 13.21
C ILE A 141 6.53 -2.31 12.36
N LYS A 142 6.28 -3.08 11.32
CA LYS A 142 5.11 -2.90 10.44
C LYS A 142 4.72 -4.21 9.75
N PRO A 143 3.44 -4.42 9.40
CA PRO A 143 3.06 -5.56 8.59
C PRO A 143 3.78 -5.55 7.24
N ASN A 144 4.20 -6.73 6.76
CA ASN A 144 4.90 -6.85 5.48
C ASN A 144 3.99 -6.46 4.29
N ARG A 145 2.68 -6.73 4.40
CA ARG A 145 1.68 -6.46 3.36
C ARG A 145 0.51 -5.65 3.95
N SER A 146 0.67 -4.34 4.00
CA SER A 146 -0.33 -3.38 4.50
C SER A 146 -0.02 -1.99 3.95
N GLY A 147 -0.99 -1.09 3.96
CA GLY A 147 -0.89 0.31 3.57
C GLY A 147 -1.26 1.28 4.70
N SER A 148 -1.37 2.56 4.39
CA SER A 148 -1.87 3.67 5.22
C SER A 148 -1.42 3.67 6.69
N SER A 149 -0.17 3.31 6.93
CA SER A 149 0.44 3.28 8.28
C SER A 149 -0.23 2.33 9.28
N PHE A 150 -1.10 1.42 8.83
CA PHE A 150 -1.72 0.44 9.71
C PHE A 150 -0.69 -0.45 10.40
N GLY A 151 -0.83 -0.60 11.72
CA GLY A 151 0.01 -1.49 12.53
C GLY A 151 1.48 -1.07 12.64
N ILE A 152 1.83 0.18 12.36
CA ILE A 152 3.19 0.69 12.54
C ILE A 152 3.46 0.97 14.02
N LYS A 153 4.60 0.49 14.51
CA LYS A 153 5.14 0.82 15.82
C LYS A 153 6.58 1.30 15.66
N ILE A 154 6.87 2.51 16.12
CA ILE A 154 8.22 3.12 16.07
C ILE A 154 8.84 3.00 17.45
N ILE A 155 10.10 2.58 17.52
CA ILE A 155 10.89 2.41 18.74
C ILE A 155 12.17 3.22 18.60
N LYS A 156 12.23 4.35 19.29
CA LYS A 156 13.38 5.29 19.27
C LYS A 156 14.21 5.26 20.54
N ASN A 157 13.64 4.77 21.66
CA ASN A 157 14.27 4.81 22.99
C ASN A 157 13.87 3.60 23.83
N GLN A 158 14.44 3.50 25.04
CA GLN A 158 14.18 2.38 25.97
C GLN A 158 12.72 2.36 26.44
N LYS A 159 12.15 3.50 26.80
CA LYS A 159 10.77 3.61 27.29
C LYS A 159 9.76 3.06 26.29
N GLU A 160 9.91 3.42 24.99
CA GLU A 160 9.04 2.90 23.92
C GLU A 160 9.20 1.39 23.72
N PHE A 161 10.42 0.88 23.91
CA PHE A 161 10.70 -0.55 23.85
C PHE A 161 10.03 -1.29 25.02
N ASP A 162 10.14 -0.80 26.25
CA ASP A 162 9.55 -1.42 27.43
C ASP A 162 8.01 -1.45 27.31
N ILE A 163 7.41 -0.37 26.81
CA ILE A 163 5.96 -0.31 26.49
C ILE A 163 5.58 -1.35 25.43
N LEU A 164 6.40 -1.55 24.40
CA LEU A 164 6.15 -2.59 23.40
C LEU A 164 6.19 -3.98 24.03
N ILE A 165 7.20 -4.27 24.86
CA ILE A 165 7.33 -5.57 25.52
C ILE A 165 6.16 -5.85 26.45
N SER A 166 5.79 -4.88 27.30
CA SER A 166 4.66 -5.01 28.22
C SER A 166 3.32 -5.27 27.53
N ASN A 167 3.17 -4.81 26.28
CA ASN A 167 1.94 -4.95 25.50
C ASN A 167 2.10 -5.86 24.27
N LEU A 168 3.11 -6.73 24.26
CA LEU A 168 3.50 -7.51 23.07
C LEU A 168 2.35 -8.39 22.54
N GLU A 169 1.66 -9.09 23.43
CA GLU A 169 0.56 -9.98 23.03
C GLU A 169 -0.67 -9.20 22.51
N GLU A 170 -0.94 -8.02 23.08
CA GLU A 170 -1.98 -7.14 22.54
C GLU A 170 -1.61 -6.62 21.15
N PHE A 171 -0.35 -6.21 20.97
CA PHE A 171 0.18 -5.79 19.66
C PHE A 171 0.06 -6.90 18.61
N LYS A 172 0.43 -8.13 18.96
CA LYS A 172 0.26 -9.29 18.07
C LYS A 172 -1.21 -9.54 17.73
N ARG A 173 -2.12 -9.46 18.69
CA ARG A 173 -3.58 -9.62 18.44
C ARG A 173 -4.12 -8.56 17.48
N LYS A 174 -3.69 -7.32 17.56
CA LYS A 174 -4.06 -6.26 16.60
C LYS A 174 -3.59 -6.57 15.18
N LEU A 175 -2.54 -7.35 15.03
CA LEU A 175 -1.95 -7.74 13.74
C LEU A 175 -2.32 -9.18 13.31
N ASN A 176 -3.29 -9.83 13.92
CA ASN A 176 -3.62 -11.24 13.71
C ASN A 176 -3.94 -11.62 12.25
N ASN A 177 -4.41 -10.65 11.46
CA ASN A 177 -4.68 -10.84 10.03
C ASN A 177 -3.41 -10.80 9.15
N HIS A 178 -2.24 -10.47 9.74
CA HIS A 178 -0.97 -10.36 9.04
C HIS A 178 -0.02 -11.47 9.47
N LYS A 179 0.32 -12.36 8.53
CA LYS A 179 1.22 -13.48 8.81
C LYS A 179 2.67 -13.05 9.05
N GLU A 180 3.09 -11.99 8.37
CA GLU A 180 4.48 -11.52 8.37
C GLU A 180 4.58 -10.06 8.79
N ILE A 181 5.57 -9.78 9.60
CA ILE A 181 5.97 -8.43 10.02
C ILE A 181 7.38 -8.13 9.54
N LEU A 182 7.60 -6.88 9.19
CA LEU A 182 8.91 -6.33 8.86
C LEU A 182 9.37 -5.45 10.04
N ILE A 183 10.58 -5.71 10.52
CA ILE A 183 11.26 -4.86 11.50
C ILE A 183 12.45 -4.25 10.80
N GLU A 184 12.49 -2.93 10.68
CA GLU A 184 13.55 -2.25 9.94
C GLU A 184 14.15 -1.10 10.74
N GLU A 185 15.38 -0.76 10.40
CA GLU A 185 16.07 0.39 10.96
C GLU A 185 15.25 1.67 10.81
N TYR A 186 15.10 2.43 11.90
CA TYR A 186 14.47 3.74 11.85
C TYR A 186 15.43 4.76 11.24
N ILE A 187 15.06 5.33 10.11
CA ILE A 187 15.80 6.41 9.45
C ILE A 187 15.16 7.74 9.86
N SER A 188 15.94 8.62 10.48
CA SER A 188 15.49 10.00 10.74
C SER A 188 15.76 10.87 9.52
N GLY A 189 14.90 11.85 9.28
CA GLY A 189 15.05 12.77 8.16
C GLY A 189 13.71 13.22 7.61
N ARG A 190 13.77 13.88 6.46
CA ARG A 190 12.59 14.33 5.72
C ARG A 190 11.92 13.12 5.04
N GLU A 191 10.61 13.07 5.10
CA GLU A 191 9.82 12.05 4.39
C GLU A 191 9.43 12.60 3.02
N LEU A 192 9.91 11.96 1.96
CA LEU A 192 9.69 12.39 0.59
C LEU A 192 8.99 11.29 -0.21
N THR A 193 8.11 11.70 -1.12
CA THR A 193 7.49 10.81 -2.11
C THR A 193 7.60 11.40 -3.51
N VAL A 194 7.73 10.52 -4.50
CA VAL A 194 7.78 10.89 -5.92
C VAL A 194 6.81 10.01 -6.68
N SER A 195 5.81 10.63 -7.29
CA SER A 195 4.90 9.92 -8.19
C SER A 195 5.57 9.65 -9.54
N THR A 196 5.22 8.54 -10.16
CA THR A 196 5.68 8.21 -11.51
C THR A 196 4.50 7.95 -12.44
N ILE A 197 4.63 8.36 -13.70
CA ILE A 197 3.64 8.11 -14.73
C ILE A 197 4.32 7.51 -15.97
N LYS A 198 3.61 6.60 -16.63
CA LYS A 198 4.06 6.05 -17.92
C LYS A 198 3.34 6.73 -19.06
N LEU A 199 4.06 7.52 -19.84
CA LEU A 199 3.59 8.17 -21.07
C LEU A 199 4.49 7.73 -22.22
N ASP A 200 3.90 7.45 -23.39
CA ASP A 200 4.63 7.08 -24.63
C ASP A 200 5.70 5.98 -24.42
N LYS A 201 5.33 4.95 -23.65
CA LYS A 201 6.19 3.81 -23.25
C LYS A 201 7.36 4.18 -22.32
N LYS A 202 7.56 5.45 -21.96
CA LYS A 202 8.60 5.92 -21.03
C LYS A 202 8.00 6.18 -19.65
N ILE A 203 8.80 5.97 -18.60
CA ILE A 203 8.45 6.30 -17.23
C ILE A 203 9.02 7.68 -16.91
N HIS A 204 8.16 8.56 -16.42
CA HIS A 204 8.51 9.90 -15.99
C HIS A 204 8.31 10.01 -14.49
N ALA A 205 9.31 10.51 -13.78
CA ALA A 205 9.18 10.95 -12.40
C ALA A 205 8.53 12.35 -12.40
N LEU A 206 7.55 12.53 -11.53
CA LEU A 206 6.88 13.82 -11.32
C LEU A 206 7.60 14.62 -10.22
N ALA A 207 6.94 15.68 -9.73
CA ALA A 207 7.49 16.50 -8.66
C ALA A 207 7.71 15.70 -7.36
N VAL A 208 8.77 16.04 -6.65
CA VAL A 208 9.03 15.53 -5.29
C VAL A 208 8.11 16.24 -4.31
N THR A 209 7.40 15.48 -3.50
CA THR A 209 6.51 16.00 -2.46
C THR A 209 7.06 15.62 -1.09
N GLU A 210 7.16 16.59 -0.17
CA GLU A 210 7.49 16.35 1.23
C GLU A 210 6.23 16.06 2.03
N ILE A 211 6.24 14.95 2.78
CA ILE A 211 5.15 14.57 3.69
C ILE A 211 5.49 15.15 5.07
N LYS A 212 4.66 16.08 5.55
CA LYS A 212 4.80 16.67 6.88
C LYS A 212 3.67 16.19 7.78
N SER A 213 4.01 15.63 8.93
CA SER A 213 3.03 15.32 9.97
C SER A 213 2.54 16.62 10.60
N LYS A 214 1.23 16.71 10.92
CA LYS A 214 0.65 17.87 11.61
C LYS A 214 1.23 18.09 13.02
N ASN A 215 1.93 17.10 13.57
CA ASN A 215 2.43 17.09 14.94
C ASN A 215 3.97 17.18 15.03
N ASN A 216 4.62 17.63 13.97
CA ASN A 216 6.07 17.96 13.97
C ASN A 216 6.27 19.41 13.60
#